data_5b267ae17bec9fb0e027bb67c542700c
#
_entry.id   5b267ae17bec9fb0e027bb67c542700c
#
_cell.length_a   1.000
_cell.length_b   1.000
_cell.length_c   1.000
_cell.angle_alpha   90.00
_cell.angle_beta   90.00
_cell.angle_gamma   90.00
#
_symmetry.space_group_name_H-M   'P 1'
#
loop_
_entity.id
_entity.type
_entity.pdbx_description
1 polymer ?
#
loop_
_entity_poly.entity_id
_entity_poly.type
_entity_poly.pdbx_seq_one_letter_code
_entity_poly.pdbx_strand_id
1 'polypeptide(L)'
;MIIQFTVGNYRSFHERQTINFRPTGLVSENKEVDKCNILSTKDGALLKILGVYGSNASGKSNLIKALAFFKEFIANSLTFENFLSNEYNPFKLSQSLSDNSGYFQIILLIKGKKYRYGFSIDDKAHIQSEWLFGPADKNETFYFTRKGSKIEVNDERFKEGTQLPYSRLRADALFLTFCSSYDGNISGRIKDYLTQQVIIENTSARSLFYSSTFSRSRTNRLLKTGNKDIVLRWLAEAGLNFNDIELRELASSNTRLRNYILLTKNIYNESGEIVDKVTMDLDADESEGTKKFYNYIGDLSELFTHGGIYISDEIDNNFHPSLLLKLIKLFQNKSVNSAGAQLLFTSHDVNLMHPEIMRRDQFYFTEKTVTDSTKLFSLADLKGIRNNADFARQYLAGYYGALPKLGTFLEEESI
;
A
#
# COMPACT_ATOMS: atom_id res chain seq x y z
N MET A 1 -5.30 8.27 -7.25
CA MET A 1 -5.14 6.85 -7.64
C MET A 1 -3.74 6.60 -8.10
N ILE A 2 -3.20 5.41 -7.83
CA ILE A 2 -1.94 4.96 -8.40
C ILE A 2 -2.25 4.25 -9.72
N ILE A 3 -1.50 4.62 -10.77
CA ILE A 3 -1.54 3.92 -12.06
C ILE A 3 -0.45 2.86 -12.09
N GLN A 4 0.75 3.22 -11.64
CA GLN A 4 1.92 2.35 -11.75
C GLN A 4 2.96 2.71 -10.70
N PHE A 5 3.68 1.71 -10.18
CA PHE A 5 4.86 1.92 -9.36
C PHE A 5 6.01 1.04 -9.87
N THR A 6 7.19 1.61 -9.99
CA THR A 6 8.41 0.91 -10.43
C THR A 6 9.50 1.09 -9.39
N VAL A 7 10.18 0.00 -9.06
CA VAL A 7 11.32 -0.04 -8.14
C VAL A 7 12.45 -0.85 -8.76
N GLY A 8 13.69 -0.42 -8.55
CA GLY A 8 14.90 -1.14 -8.96
C GLY A 8 16.06 -0.85 -8.01
N ASN A 9 16.98 -1.78 -7.91
CA ASN A 9 18.11 -1.77 -6.97
C ASN A 9 17.70 -1.38 -5.54
N TYR A 10 16.72 -2.10 -5.01
CA TYR A 10 16.24 -1.91 -3.63
C TYR A 10 15.92 -3.26 -2.99
N ARG A 11 16.54 -3.56 -1.85
CA ARG A 11 16.39 -4.81 -1.09
C ARG A 11 16.61 -6.05 -1.97
N SER A 12 15.55 -6.79 -2.31
CA SER A 12 15.61 -7.98 -3.18
C SER A 12 15.37 -7.66 -4.66
N PHE A 13 15.05 -6.44 -5.03
CA PHE A 13 14.88 -6.01 -6.42
C PHE A 13 16.20 -5.56 -7.00
N HIS A 14 16.86 -6.39 -7.83
CA HIS A 14 18.04 -6.02 -8.59
C HIS A 14 17.66 -5.18 -9.80
N GLU A 15 16.89 -5.76 -10.70
CA GLU A 15 16.36 -5.09 -11.87
C GLU A 15 15.09 -4.31 -11.56
N ARG A 16 14.72 -3.39 -12.46
CA ARG A 16 13.47 -2.63 -12.34
C ARG A 16 12.27 -3.56 -12.48
N GLN A 17 11.43 -3.56 -11.47
CA GLN A 17 10.17 -4.28 -11.43
C GLN A 17 9.02 -3.30 -11.30
N THR A 18 7.90 -3.61 -11.97
CA THR A 18 6.76 -2.70 -12.06
C THR A 18 5.47 -3.39 -11.68
N ILE A 19 4.70 -2.76 -10.80
CA ILE A 19 3.30 -3.12 -10.56
C ILE A 19 2.39 -2.09 -11.24
N ASN A 20 1.34 -2.57 -11.93
CA ASN A 20 0.52 -1.73 -12.81
C ASN A 20 -0.97 -1.97 -12.55
N PHE A 21 -1.71 -0.89 -12.29
CA PHE A 21 -3.16 -0.90 -12.11
C PHE A 21 -3.94 -0.70 -13.43
N ARG A 22 -3.29 -0.64 -14.59
CA ARG A 22 -4.00 -0.64 -15.89
C ARG A 22 -4.53 -2.04 -16.17
N PRO A 23 -5.84 -2.19 -16.46
CA PRO A 23 -6.35 -3.47 -16.93
C PRO A 23 -5.75 -3.81 -18.29
N THR A 24 -5.52 -5.09 -18.51
CA THR A 24 -5.17 -5.61 -19.84
C THR A 24 -6.42 -5.71 -20.73
N GLY A 25 -6.25 -6.05 -22.01
CA GLY A 25 -7.38 -6.32 -22.93
C GLY A 25 -8.15 -7.62 -22.62
N LEU A 26 -7.81 -8.33 -21.53
CA LEU A 26 -8.52 -9.54 -21.11
C LEU A 26 -9.92 -9.20 -20.61
N VAL A 27 -10.89 -10.05 -20.94
CA VAL A 27 -12.28 -9.95 -20.49
C VAL A 27 -12.60 -11.17 -19.64
N SER A 28 -13.18 -10.95 -18.46
CA SER A 28 -13.64 -12.04 -17.60
C SER A 28 -14.80 -12.77 -18.24
N GLU A 29 -14.95 -14.05 -17.97
CA GLU A 29 -16.12 -14.83 -18.44
C GLU A 29 -17.41 -14.24 -17.85
N ASN A 30 -17.40 -13.95 -16.56
CA ASN A 30 -18.46 -13.20 -15.91
C ASN A 30 -18.17 -11.68 -15.97
N LYS A 31 -18.95 -10.96 -16.80
CA LYS A 31 -18.80 -9.51 -17.00
C LYS A 31 -19.03 -8.67 -15.74
N GLU A 32 -19.71 -9.20 -14.73
CA GLU A 32 -19.89 -8.50 -13.45
C GLU A 32 -18.56 -8.37 -12.71
N VAL A 33 -17.64 -9.33 -12.87
CA VAL A 33 -16.27 -9.23 -12.33
C VAL A 33 -15.54 -8.01 -12.91
N ASP A 34 -15.64 -7.79 -14.22
CA ASP A 34 -15.04 -6.61 -14.85
C ASP A 34 -15.66 -5.31 -14.33
N LYS A 35 -17.01 -5.24 -14.24
CA LYS A 35 -17.72 -4.05 -13.74
C LYS A 35 -17.36 -3.71 -12.29
N CYS A 36 -17.16 -4.72 -11.45
CA CYS A 36 -16.82 -4.54 -10.04
C CYS A 36 -15.35 -4.14 -9.84
N ASN A 37 -14.44 -4.67 -10.66
CA ASN A 37 -13.00 -4.52 -10.49
C ASN A 37 -12.39 -3.37 -11.31
N ILE A 38 -13.07 -2.90 -12.35
CA ILE A 38 -12.57 -1.81 -13.20
C ILE A 38 -13.26 -0.50 -12.83
N LEU A 39 -12.44 0.53 -12.71
CA LEU A 39 -12.85 1.92 -12.55
C LEU A 39 -12.53 2.70 -13.81
N SER A 40 -13.53 3.29 -14.44
CA SER A 40 -13.35 4.19 -15.58
C SER A 40 -12.91 5.57 -15.10
N THR A 41 -11.84 6.10 -15.67
CA THR A 41 -11.32 7.43 -15.38
C THR A 41 -11.16 8.24 -16.67
N LYS A 42 -10.89 9.54 -16.56
CA LYS A 42 -10.60 10.40 -17.72
C LYS A 42 -9.31 10.01 -18.46
N ASP A 43 -8.37 9.34 -17.77
CA ASP A 43 -7.10 8.86 -18.32
C ASP A 43 -7.15 7.36 -18.68
N GLY A 44 -8.35 6.80 -18.83
CA GLY A 44 -8.58 5.38 -19.13
C GLY A 44 -8.97 4.57 -17.89
N ALA A 45 -9.06 3.26 -18.06
CA ALA A 45 -9.48 2.34 -17.01
C ALA A 45 -8.36 2.02 -16.01
N LEU A 46 -8.73 1.81 -14.74
CA LEU A 46 -7.84 1.35 -13.68
C LEU A 46 -8.46 0.19 -12.91
N LEU A 47 -7.64 -0.73 -12.46
CA LEU A 47 -8.03 -1.80 -11.53
C LEU A 47 -8.17 -1.23 -10.12
N LYS A 48 -9.17 -1.68 -9.39
CA LYS A 48 -9.38 -1.28 -7.99
C LYS A 48 -8.48 -2.07 -7.04
N ILE A 49 -8.17 -3.31 -7.38
CA ILE A 49 -7.52 -4.27 -6.47
C ILE A 49 -6.40 -4.97 -7.19
N LEU A 50 -5.26 -5.14 -6.53
CA LEU A 50 -4.17 -6.02 -6.94
C LEU A 50 -3.75 -6.90 -5.76
N GLY A 51 -3.62 -8.20 -5.98
CA GLY A 51 -3.09 -9.16 -5.02
C GLY A 51 -1.73 -9.69 -5.46
N VAL A 52 -0.76 -9.71 -4.54
CA VAL A 52 0.60 -10.20 -4.78
C VAL A 52 0.84 -11.48 -4.00
N TYR A 53 1.16 -12.55 -4.70
CA TYR A 53 1.37 -13.90 -4.18
C TYR A 53 2.81 -14.36 -4.41
N GLY A 54 3.18 -15.46 -3.79
CA GLY A 54 4.50 -16.05 -3.94
C GLY A 54 4.98 -16.71 -2.67
N SER A 55 6.07 -17.46 -2.76
CA SER A 55 6.68 -18.16 -1.64
C SER A 55 7.19 -17.20 -0.55
N ASN A 56 7.49 -17.74 0.64
CA ASN A 56 8.19 -16.99 1.68
C ASN A 56 9.53 -16.50 1.16
N ALA A 57 9.93 -15.31 1.57
CA ALA A 57 11.16 -14.63 1.12
C ALA A 57 11.24 -14.33 -0.39
N SER A 58 10.19 -14.53 -1.19
CA SER A 58 10.20 -14.23 -2.64
C SER A 58 10.28 -12.72 -2.96
N GLY A 59 9.94 -11.85 -2.01
CA GLY A 59 10.03 -10.40 -2.16
C GLY A 59 8.69 -9.64 -2.05
N LYS A 60 7.58 -10.31 -1.73
CA LYS A 60 6.26 -9.66 -1.50
C LYS A 60 6.36 -8.45 -0.58
N SER A 61 6.81 -8.67 0.65
CA SER A 61 6.98 -7.60 1.64
C SER A 61 8.00 -6.54 1.22
N ASN A 62 8.99 -6.88 0.39
CA ASN A 62 9.95 -5.90 -0.12
C ASN A 62 9.31 -4.93 -1.12
N LEU A 63 8.27 -5.34 -1.87
CA LEU A 63 7.48 -4.44 -2.70
C LEU A 63 6.73 -3.42 -1.83
N ILE A 64 6.09 -3.88 -0.75
CA ILE A 64 5.40 -2.98 0.19
C ILE A 64 6.40 -2.03 0.88
N LYS A 65 7.57 -2.55 1.29
CA LYS A 65 8.65 -1.74 1.87
C LYS A 65 9.21 -0.71 0.89
N ALA A 66 9.23 -1.00 -0.41
CA ALA A 66 9.64 -0.04 -1.43
C ALA A 66 8.65 1.13 -1.57
N LEU A 67 7.34 0.82 -1.58
CA LEU A 67 6.29 1.85 -1.56
C LEU A 67 6.34 2.68 -0.28
N ALA A 68 6.58 2.02 0.83
CA ALA A 68 6.73 2.65 2.13
C ALA A 68 7.94 3.60 2.17
N PHE A 69 9.11 3.13 1.77
CA PHE A 69 10.31 3.94 1.64
C PHE A 69 10.08 5.16 0.74
N PHE A 70 9.47 4.96 -0.44
CA PHE A 70 9.15 6.03 -1.37
C PHE A 70 8.27 7.12 -0.73
N LYS A 71 7.20 6.71 -0.04
CA LYS A 71 6.29 7.62 0.67
C LYS A 71 7.00 8.38 1.78
N GLU A 72 7.75 7.67 2.65
CA GLU A 72 8.43 8.26 3.80
C GLU A 72 9.55 9.21 3.37
N PHE A 73 10.26 8.89 2.30
CA PHE A 73 11.28 9.77 1.79
C PHE A 73 10.69 11.09 1.27
N ILE A 74 9.56 11.05 0.57
CA ILE A 74 8.85 12.27 0.15
C ILE A 74 8.34 13.06 1.35
N ALA A 75 7.85 12.38 2.39
CA ALA A 75 7.38 13.05 3.60
C ALA A 75 8.51 13.77 4.34
N ASN A 76 9.69 13.15 4.43
CA ASN A 76 10.70 13.46 5.45
C ASN A 76 12.04 13.94 4.90
N SER A 77 12.28 13.96 3.58
CA SER A 77 13.60 14.26 2.97
C SER A 77 14.21 15.61 3.37
N LEU A 78 13.39 16.59 3.76
CA LEU A 78 13.87 17.87 4.25
C LEU A 78 14.05 17.91 5.78
N THR A 79 13.24 17.15 6.50
CA THR A 79 13.18 17.19 7.97
C THR A 79 14.29 16.38 8.61
N PHE A 80 14.60 15.21 8.05
CA PHE A 80 15.60 14.32 8.60
C PHE A 80 16.84 14.30 7.70
N GLU A 81 17.94 14.79 8.26
CA GLU A 81 19.28 14.63 7.67
C GLU A 81 19.67 13.15 7.65
N ASN A 82 20.39 12.73 6.62
CA ASN A 82 20.85 11.36 6.44
C ASN A 82 19.72 10.30 6.32
N PHE A 83 18.49 10.72 5.96
CA PHE A 83 17.38 9.76 5.78
C PHE A 83 17.78 8.64 4.81
N LEU A 84 18.36 9.00 3.66
CA LEU A 84 18.74 8.02 2.64
C LEU A 84 19.82 7.06 3.13
N SER A 85 20.86 7.53 3.80
CA SER A 85 21.95 6.68 4.30
C SER A 85 21.48 5.70 5.37
N ASN A 86 20.42 6.02 6.10
CA ASN A 86 19.86 5.17 7.14
C ASN A 86 18.81 4.18 6.62
N GLU A 87 17.97 4.58 5.67
CA GLU A 87 16.77 3.83 5.26
C GLU A 87 16.90 3.18 3.86
N TYR A 88 17.75 3.71 2.97
CA TYR A 88 17.96 3.13 1.66
C TYR A 88 18.81 1.85 1.75
N ASN A 89 18.25 0.74 1.29
CA ASN A 89 18.89 -0.57 1.28
C ASN A 89 18.99 -1.08 -0.17
N PRO A 90 20.14 -0.91 -0.86
CA PRO A 90 20.32 -1.43 -2.20
C PRO A 90 20.36 -2.96 -2.22
N PHE A 91 20.20 -3.55 -3.40
CA PHE A 91 20.42 -4.98 -3.61
C PHE A 91 21.90 -5.33 -3.39
N LYS A 92 22.17 -6.33 -2.54
CA LYS A 92 23.52 -6.61 -2.05
C LYS A 92 24.19 -7.83 -2.70
N LEU A 93 23.44 -8.60 -3.50
CA LEU A 93 23.91 -9.90 -4.03
C LEU A 93 24.44 -9.80 -5.46
N SER A 94 24.88 -8.62 -5.91
CA SER A 94 25.51 -8.40 -7.20
C SER A 94 26.89 -7.77 -7.03
N GLN A 95 27.88 -8.28 -7.77
CA GLN A 95 29.22 -7.69 -7.85
C GLN A 95 29.34 -6.61 -8.94
N SER A 96 28.35 -6.49 -9.83
CA SER A 96 28.35 -5.50 -10.90
C SER A 96 28.12 -4.10 -10.34
N LEU A 97 29.17 -3.27 -10.37
CA LEU A 97 29.15 -1.88 -9.92
C LEU A 97 28.66 -0.90 -11.01
N SER A 98 28.42 -1.36 -12.23
CA SER A 98 27.96 -0.49 -13.31
C SER A 98 26.43 -0.32 -13.26
N ASP A 99 25.97 0.90 -13.08
CA ASP A 99 24.56 1.34 -13.07
C ASP A 99 23.68 0.90 -11.87
N ASN A 100 24.26 0.72 -10.69
CA ASN A 100 23.56 0.30 -9.49
C ASN A 100 22.82 1.45 -8.75
N SER A 101 22.23 2.37 -9.49
CA SER A 101 21.40 3.42 -8.87
C SER A 101 20.06 2.86 -8.41
N GLY A 102 19.69 3.16 -7.16
CA GLY A 102 18.30 2.93 -6.71
C GLY A 102 17.33 3.69 -7.61
N TYR A 103 16.28 3.03 -8.06
CA TYR A 103 15.30 3.63 -8.96
C TYR A 103 13.90 3.51 -8.38
N PHE A 104 13.20 4.64 -8.30
CA PHE A 104 11.82 4.71 -7.82
C PHE A 104 11.01 5.62 -8.71
N GLN A 105 9.88 5.13 -9.23
CA GLN A 105 8.95 5.94 -10.03
C GLN A 105 7.51 5.57 -9.72
N ILE A 106 6.66 6.56 -9.63
CA ILE A 106 5.22 6.40 -9.51
C ILE A 106 4.50 7.18 -10.60
N ILE A 107 3.42 6.62 -11.13
CA ILE A 107 2.47 7.31 -12.00
C ILE A 107 1.16 7.43 -11.24
N LEU A 108 0.68 8.66 -11.09
CA LEU A 108 -0.48 9.03 -10.29
C LEU A 108 -1.57 9.66 -11.15
N LEU A 109 -2.81 9.42 -10.77
CA LEU A 109 -3.96 10.19 -11.22
C LEU A 109 -4.54 10.97 -10.04
N ILE A 110 -4.32 12.29 -9.99
CA ILE A 110 -4.76 13.17 -8.91
C ILE A 110 -5.72 14.20 -9.49
N LYS A 111 -6.99 14.21 -9.02
CA LYS A 111 -8.05 15.10 -9.52
C LYS A 111 -8.16 15.10 -11.05
N GLY A 112 -8.06 13.92 -11.67
CA GLY A 112 -8.15 13.71 -13.11
C GLY A 112 -6.93 14.17 -13.93
N LYS A 113 -5.82 14.52 -13.27
CA LYS A 113 -4.54 14.89 -13.91
C LYS A 113 -3.50 13.80 -13.64
N LYS A 114 -2.81 13.34 -14.70
CA LYS A 114 -1.76 12.33 -14.62
C LYS A 114 -0.42 12.99 -14.33
N TYR A 115 0.30 12.44 -13.34
CA TYR A 115 1.66 12.85 -12.99
C TYR A 115 2.56 11.64 -12.98
N ARG A 116 3.79 11.77 -13.49
CA ARG A 116 4.85 10.77 -13.40
C ARG A 116 6.01 11.39 -12.64
N TYR A 117 6.21 10.91 -11.45
CA TYR A 117 7.25 11.38 -10.53
C TYR A 117 8.20 10.25 -10.19
N GLY A 118 9.48 10.56 -10.08
CA GLY A 118 10.48 9.58 -9.67
C GLY A 118 11.83 10.20 -9.36
N PHE A 119 12.69 9.36 -8.82
CA PHE A 119 14.07 9.69 -8.50
C PHE A 119 14.99 8.47 -8.59
N SER A 120 16.28 8.72 -8.72
CA SER A 120 17.33 7.72 -8.58
C SER A 120 18.33 8.14 -7.48
N ILE A 121 18.87 7.11 -6.80
CA ILE A 121 19.78 7.26 -5.67
C ILE A 121 21.10 6.63 -6.07
N ASP A 122 22.22 7.35 -5.86
CA ASP A 122 23.56 6.84 -6.13
C ASP A 122 24.09 5.94 -4.98
N ASP A 123 25.30 5.42 -5.13
CA ASP A 123 25.98 4.58 -4.16
C ASP A 123 26.38 5.31 -2.86
N LYS A 124 26.39 6.65 -2.88
CA LYS A 124 26.66 7.52 -1.74
C LYS A 124 25.40 7.99 -1.01
N ALA A 125 24.24 7.40 -1.35
CA ALA A 125 22.94 7.80 -0.85
C ALA A 125 22.59 9.28 -1.13
N HIS A 126 22.97 9.80 -2.31
CA HIS A 126 22.54 11.11 -2.82
C HIS A 126 21.53 10.95 -3.96
N ILE A 127 20.76 12.00 -4.22
CA ILE A 127 19.87 12.04 -5.37
C ILE A 127 20.69 12.23 -6.65
N GLN A 128 20.82 11.15 -7.42
CA GLN A 128 21.49 11.18 -8.71
C GLN A 128 20.63 11.88 -9.76
N SER A 129 19.33 11.54 -9.81
CA SER A 129 18.36 12.24 -10.64
C SER A 129 16.99 12.28 -10.00
N GLU A 130 16.20 13.29 -10.36
CA GLU A 130 14.79 13.44 -9.94
C GLU A 130 14.01 14.06 -11.10
N TRP A 131 12.75 13.67 -11.29
CA TRP A 131 11.92 14.16 -12.38
C TRP A 131 10.46 14.22 -12.00
N LEU A 132 9.77 15.21 -12.53
CA LEU A 132 8.33 15.33 -12.52
C LEU A 132 7.85 15.66 -13.93
N PHE A 133 6.95 14.83 -14.44
CA PHE A 133 6.19 15.05 -15.66
C PHE A 133 4.72 15.19 -15.32
N GLY A 134 4.03 16.04 -16.03
CA GLY A 134 2.62 16.30 -15.83
C GLY A 134 1.88 16.55 -17.12
N PRO A 135 0.56 16.81 -17.05
CA PRO A 135 -0.25 17.01 -18.23
C PRO A 135 0.15 18.28 -18.99
N ALA A 136 0.18 18.16 -20.31
CA ALA A 136 0.20 19.26 -21.29
C ALA A 136 -1.03 19.15 -22.19
N ASP A 137 -1.14 19.99 -23.21
CA ASP A 137 -2.35 20.10 -24.04
C ASP A 137 -2.70 18.80 -24.79
N LYS A 138 -1.69 18.06 -25.26
CA LYS A 138 -1.89 16.78 -25.97
C LYS A 138 -1.14 15.61 -25.34
N ASN A 139 0.02 15.85 -24.74
CA ASN A 139 0.91 14.83 -24.21
C ASN A 139 1.39 15.22 -22.81
N GLU A 140 2.11 14.30 -22.13
CA GLU A 140 2.84 14.65 -20.93
C GLU A 140 4.06 15.53 -21.30
N THR A 141 4.39 16.50 -20.44
CA THR A 141 5.61 17.31 -20.54
C THR A 141 6.38 17.31 -19.25
N PHE A 142 7.68 17.62 -19.29
CA PHE A 142 8.44 17.77 -18.06
C PHE A 142 8.00 19.03 -17.32
N TYR A 143 7.95 18.94 -16.00
CA TYR A 143 7.73 20.06 -15.09
C TYR A 143 9.07 20.47 -14.48
N PHE A 144 9.85 19.50 -14.07
CA PHE A 144 11.27 19.67 -13.76
C PHE A 144 12.05 18.38 -13.99
N THR A 145 13.35 18.53 -14.20
CA THR A 145 14.33 17.47 -14.13
C THR A 145 15.53 17.92 -13.29
N ARG A 146 16.12 16.99 -12.55
CA ARG A 146 17.32 17.24 -11.76
C ARG A 146 18.35 16.14 -12.05
N LYS A 147 19.61 16.53 -12.22
CA LYS A 147 20.77 15.64 -12.30
C LYS A 147 21.84 16.16 -11.35
N GLY A 148 22.03 15.45 -10.21
CA GLY A 148 22.88 15.94 -9.12
C GLY A 148 22.42 17.30 -8.60
N SER A 149 23.26 18.33 -8.75
CA SER A 149 22.95 19.71 -8.36
C SER A 149 22.28 20.53 -9.47
N LYS A 150 22.30 20.05 -10.73
CA LYS A 150 21.69 20.77 -11.85
C LYS A 150 20.21 20.52 -11.92
N ILE A 151 19.40 21.57 -11.80
CA ILE A 151 17.93 21.54 -11.87
C ILE A 151 17.49 22.35 -13.09
N GLU A 152 16.63 21.74 -13.90
CA GLU A 152 15.96 22.36 -15.02
C GLU A 152 14.45 22.38 -14.74
N VAL A 153 13.85 23.56 -14.81
CA VAL A 153 12.44 23.79 -14.50
C VAL A 153 11.74 24.33 -15.72
N ASN A 154 10.57 23.80 -16.02
CA ASN A 154 9.65 24.34 -17.01
C ASN A 154 8.87 25.51 -16.37
N ASP A 155 9.28 26.74 -16.65
CA ASP A 155 8.75 27.95 -16.05
C ASP A 155 7.29 28.26 -16.43
N GLU A 156 6.81 27.74 -17.55
CA GLU A 156 5.41 27.87 -17.95
C GLU A 156 4.50 26.89 -17.16
N ARG A 157 4.94 25.67 -16.93
CA ARG A 157 4.14 24.57 -16.38
C ARG A 157 4.36 24.31 -14.89
N PHE A 158 5.54 24.69 -14.37
CA PHE A 158 5.93 24.47 -12.97
C PHE A 158 6.54 25.73 -12.35
N LYS A 159 5.80 26.83 -12.37
CA LYS A 159 6.25 28.15 -11.87
C LYS A 159 6.75 28.11 -10.42
N GLU A 160 6.19 27.23 -9.57
CA GLU A 160 6.57 27.05 -8.17
C GLU A 160 8.02 26.55 -7.99
N GLY A 161 8.59 25.95 -9.01
CA GLY A 161 9.99 25.53 -9.00
C GLY A 161 10.98 26.61 -9.38
N THR A 162 10.49 27.78 -9.89
CA THR A 162 11.37 28.91 -10.26
C THR A 162 11.66 29.78 -9.05
N GLN A 163 12.76 30.55 -9.11
CA GLN A 163 13.12 31.56 -8.11
C GLN A 163 13.32 31.01 -6.66
N LEU A 164 13.55 29.70 -6.52
CA LEU A 164 13.87 29.10 -5.24
C LEU A 164 15.37 29.17 -4.93
N PRO A 165 15.76 29.21 -3.65
CA PRO A 165 17.16 29.23 -3.24
C PRO A 165 17.81 27.85 -3.38
N TYR A 166 18.09 27.39 -4.59
CA TYR A 166 18.60 26.04 -4.90
C TYR A 166 19.87 25.69 -4.15
N SER A 167 20.68 26.67 -3.77
CA SER A 167 21.88 26.48 -2.96
C SER A 167 21.59 25.90 -1.57
N ARG A 168 20.34 25.98 -1.10
CA ARG A 168 19.89 25.40 0.19
C ARG A 168 19.37 23.97 0.06
N LEU A 169 19.20 23.46 -1.17
CA LEU A 169 18.76 22.09 -1.38
C LEU A 169 19.94 21.13 -1.16
N ARG A 170 19.81 20.26 -0.16
CA ARG A 170 20.81 19.23 0.12
C ARG A 170 20.86 18.17 -0.99
N ALA A 171 22.00 17.49 -1.13
CA ALA A 171 22.19 16.43 -2.11
C ALA A 171 21.31 15.21 -1.84
N ASP A 172 20.93 14.97 -0.59
CA ASP A 172 20.09 13.87 -0.11
C ASP A 172 18.61 14.23 0.02
N ALA A 173 18.19 15.44 -0.36
CA ALA A 173 16.82 15.90 -0.26
C ALA A 173 16.14 16.01 -1.63
N LEU A 174 14.82 15.79 -1.69
CA LEU A 174 14.02 15.86 -2.91
C LEU A 174 13.62 17.29 -3.27
N PHE A 175 13.74 17.64 -4.56
CA PHE A 175 13.32 18.94 -5.07
C PHE A 175 11.79 19.11 -5.03
N LEU A 176 11.01 18.05 -5.27
CA LEU A 176 9.56 18.07 -5.09
C LEU A 176 9.18 18.52 -3.67
N THR A 177 9.81 17.94 -2.65
CA THR A 177 9.54 18.28 -1.25
C THR A 177 10.02 19.69 -0.93
N PHE A 178 11.14 20.12 -1.52
CA PHE A 178 11.64 21.47 -1.40
C PHE A 178 10.67 22.50 -1.99
N CYS A 179 10.14 22.29 -3.19
CA CYS A 179 9.10 23.15 -3.76
C CYS A 179 7.85 23.20 -2.89
N SER A 180 7.41 22.04 -2.38
CA SER A 180 6.26 21.95 -1.45
C SER A 180 6.46 22.75 -0.16
N SER A 181 7.69 22.88 0.35
CA SER A 181 7.98 23.67 1.57
C SER A 181 7.95 25.18 1.34
N TYR A 182 7.91 25.62 0.10
CA TYR A 182 7.70 27.02 -0.33
C TYR A 182 6.28 27.22 -0.90
N ASP A 183 5.28 26.54 -0.34
CA ASP A 183 3.87 26.64 -0.73
C ASP A 183 3.57 26.27 -2.19
N GLY A 184 4.38 25.41 -2.79
CA GLY A 184 4.16 24.92 -4.15
C GLY A 184 2.83 24.18 -4.28
N ASN A 185 2.00 24.57 -5.23
CA ASN A 185 0.64 24.03 -5.40
C ASN A 185 0.65 22.60 -5.98
N ILE A 186 1.47 22.36 -7.01
CA ILE A 186 1.55 21.04 -7.67
C ILE A 186 2.33 20.06 -6.80
N SER A 187 3.50 20.49 -6.32
CA SER A 187 4.35 19.71 -5.43
C SER A 187 3.68 19.41 -4.11
N GLY A 188 2.99 20.39 -3.50
CA GLY A 188 2.19 20.20 -2.30
C GLY A 188 1.07 19.17 -2.52
N ARG A 189 0.32 19.29 -3.61
CA ARG A 189 -0.75 18.34 -3.96
C ARG A 189 -0.24 16.90 -4.15
N ILE A 190 0.90 16.71 -4.80
CA ILE A 190 1.51 15.39 -5.00
C ILE A 190 1.99 14.84 -3.66
N LYS A 191 2.67 15.65 -2.85
CA LYS A 191 3.12 15.29 -1.52
C LYS A 191 1.94 14.92 -0.62
N ASP A 192 0.90 15.75 -0.57
CA ASP A 192 -0.30 15.49 0.25
C ASP A 192 -0.99 14.20 -0.16
N TYR A 193 -1.15 13.95 -1.47
CA TYR A 193 -1.71 12.71 -1.95
C TYR A 193 -0.90 11.50 -1.45
N LEU A 194 0.42 11.53 -1.63
CA LEU A 194 1.30 10.42 -1.25
C LEU A 194 1.36 10.23 0.28
N THR A 195 1.31 11.29 1.07
CA THR A 195 1.41 11.22 2.52
C THR A 195 0.08 10.91 3.20
N GLN A 196 -1.05 11.40 2.69
CA GLN A 196 -2.37 11.29 3.33
C GLN A 196 -3.27 10.22 2.71
N GLN A 197 -3.23 10.04 1.38
CA GLN A 197 -4.14 9.14 0.66
C GLN A 197 -3.50 7.81 0.22
N VAL A 198 -2.20 7.65 0.42
CA VAL A 198 -1.51 6.36 0.34
C VAL A 198 -1.34 5.83 1.75
N ILE A 199 -2.20 4.91 2.16
CA ILE A 199 -2.18 4.30 3.50
C ILE A 199 -1.49 2.96 3.38
N ILE A 200 -0.43 2.75 4.16
CA ILE A 200 0.33 1.50 4.16
C ILE A 200 0.25 0.90 5.56
N GLU A 201 -0.36 -0.27 5.64
CA GLU A 201 -0.27 -1.11 6.82
C GLU A 201 0.98 -1.97 6.71
N ASN A 202 1.89 -1.83 7.67
CA ASN A 202 3.09 -2.63 7.72
C ASN A 202 3.13 -3.43 9.03
N THR A 203 3.03 -4.74 8.92
CA THR A 203 3.10 -5.67 10.06
C THR A 203 4.52 -5.84 10.61
N SER A 204 5.54 -5.50 9.83
CA SER A 204 6.95 -5.60 10.24
C SER A 204 7.47 -4.28 10.84
N ALA A 205 7.05 -3.94 12.04
CA ALA A 205 7.32 -2.71 12.77
C ALA A 205 8.79 -2.57 13.21
N ARG A 206 9.73 -2.37 12.30
CA ARG A 206 11.11 -1.94 12.62
C ARG A 206 11.53 -0.61 11.98
N SER A 207 10.66 0.06 11.27
CA SER A 207 10.95 1.42 10.82
C SER A 207 10.67 2.41 11.95
N LEU A 208 11.59 3.29 12.25
CA LEU A 208 11.43 4.37 13.24
C LEU A 208 10.24 5.30 12.91
N PHE A 209 9.74 5.24 11.68
CA PHE A 209 8.69 6.11 11.15
C PHE A 209 7.34 5.40 10.98
N TYR A 210 7.29 4.07 11.02
CA TYR A 210 6.06 3.28 10.90
C TYR A 210 5.57 2.87 12.29
N SER A 211 4.58 3.56 12.78
CA SER A 211 3.87 3.18 14.01
C SER A 211 2.45 2.73 13.63
N SER A 212 2.06 1.56 14.07
CA SER A 212 0.65 1.10 14.13
C SER A 212 -0.28 2.11 14.81
N THR A 213 0.30 3.06 15.56
CA THR A 213 -0.35 4.18 16.21
C THR A 213 -1.07 5.11 15.22
N PHE A 214 -0.59 5.24 13.96
CA PHE A 214 -1.24 6.12 12.98
C PHE A 214 -2.55 5.55 12.43
N SER A 215 -2.60 4.25 12.16
CA SER A 215 -3.82 3.58 11.70
C SER A 215 -4.95 3.72 12.72
N ARG A 216 -4.66 3.39 13.98
CA ARG A 216 -5.60 3.56 15.09
C ARG A 216 -6.05 5.03 15.27
N SER A 217 -5.20 6.01 14.94
CA SER A 217 -5.51 7.42 15.14
C SER A 217 -6.71 7.89 14.32
N ARG A 218 -6.95 7.31 13.13
CA ARG A 218 -8.12 7.67 12.31
C ARG A 218 -9.41 7.11 12.88
N THR A 219 -9.43 5.88 13.38
CA THR A 219 -10.59 5.29 14.08
C THR A 219 -10.87 6.04 15.37
N ASN A 220 -9.83 6.36 16.15
CA ASN A 220 -9.98 7.18 17.35
C ASN A 220 -10.54 8.59 17.04
N ARG A 221 -10.19 9.16 15.89
CA ARG A 221 -10.77 10.44 15.44
C ARG A 221 -12.28 10.32 15.20
N LEU A 222 -12.77 9.23 14.61
CA LEU A 222 -14.20 8.99 14.46
C LEU A 222 -14.91 8.99 15.82
N LEU A 223 -14.33 8.34 16.83
CA LEU A 223 -14.88 8.34 18.18
C LEU A 223 -14.88 9.76 18.81
N LYS A 224 -13.77 10.49 18.69
CA LYS A 224 -13.65 11.87 19.19
C LYS A 224 -14.63 12.86 18.55
N THR A 225 -14.98 12.62 17.29
CA THR A 225 -15.93 13.49 16.55
C THR A 225 -17.38 13.02 16.66
N GLY A 226 -17.69 12.09 17.58
CA GLY A 226 -19.05 11.62 17.83
C GLY A 226 -19.59 10.60 16.83
N ASN A 227 -18.74 10.06 15.96
CA ASN A 227 -19.13 9.11 14.92
C ASN A 227 -18.98 7.64 15.39
N LYS A 228 -19.27 7.34 16.66
CA LYS A 228 -19.16 5.99 17.22
C LYS A 228 -20.06 4.98 16.49
N ASP A 229 -21.22 5.40 16.00
CA ASP A 229 -22.15 4.52 15.29
C ASP A 229 -21.55 3.98 13.99
N ILE A 230 -20.67 4.73 13.32
CA ILE A 230 -19.91 4.25 12.17
C ILE A 230 -19.01 3.11 12.61
N VAL A 231 -18.27 3.29 13.70
CA VAL A 231 -17.32 2.28 14.20
C VAL A 231 -18.06 1.01 14.62
N LEU A 232 -19.16 1.14 15.37
CA LEU A 232 -19.99 0.02 15.82
C LEU A 232 -20.60 -0.74 14.64
N ARG A 233 -21.07 -0.03 13.60
CA ARG A 233 -21.60 -0.64 12.38
C ARG A 233 -20.53 -1.46 11.65
N TRP A 234 -19.32 -0.93 11.50
CA TRP A 234 -18.23 -1.65 10.87
C TRP A 234 -17.86 -2.93 11.65
N LEU A 235 -17.79 -2.82 12.99
CA LEU A 235 -17.53 -3.97 13.87
C LEU A 235 -18.62 -5.04 13.72
N ALA A 236 -19.90 -4.63 13.75
CA ALA A 236 -21.02 -5.55 13.57
C ALA A 236 -21.02 -6.23 12.20
N GLU A 237 -20.67 -5.49 11.12
CA GLU A 237 -20.49 -6.05 9.79
C GLU A 237 -19.35 -7.09 9.71
N ALA A 238 -18.37 -7.00 10.57
CA ALA A 238 -17.31 -8.01 10.73
C ALA A 238 -17.70 -9.19 11.62
N GLY A 239 -18.94 -9.21 12.15
CA GLY A 239 -19.40 -10.21 13.12
C GLY A 239 -18.95 -9.92 14.56
N LEU A 240 -18.41 -8.74 14.81
CA LEU A 240 -17.93 -8.29 16.12
C LEU A 240 -19.00 -7.41 16.76
N ASN A 241 -19.95 -8.05 17.47
CA ASN A 241 -21.10 -7.35 18.02
C ASN A 241 -20.78 -6.75 19.39
N PHE A 242 -20.67 -5.42 19.45
CA PHE A 242 -20.56 -4.63 20.68
C PHE A 242 -21.75 -3.69 20.80
N ASN A 243 -22.20 -3.46 22.05
CA ASN A 243 -23.34 -2.59 22.32
C ASN A 243 -22.95 -1.12 22.43
N ASP A 244 -21.71 -0.86 22.83
CA ASP A 244 -21.16 0.50 22.89
C ASP A 244 -19.63 0.46 22.74
N ILE A 245 -19.06 1.62 22.39
CA ILE A 245 -17.63 1.87 22.28
C ILE A 245 -17.30 3.27 22.81
N GLU A 246 -16.25 3.36 23.62
CA GLU A 246 -15.77 4.61 24.19
C GLU A 246 -14.25 4.73 24.05
N LEU A 247 -13.78 5.93 23.73
CA LEU A 247 -12.37 6.29 23.80
C LEU A 247 -12.12 7.07 25.09
N ARG A 248 -11.33 6.50 26.02
CA ARG A 248 -10.87 7.18 27.23
C ARG A 248 -9.41 7.58 27.11
N GLU A 249 -9.15 8.83 27.43
CA GLU A 249 -7.80 9.38 27.52
C GLU A 249 -7.43 9.52 28.99
N LEU A 250 -6.43 8.77 29.43
CA LEU A 250 -5.92 8.86 30.80
C LEU A 250 -4.51 9.45 30.77
N ALA A 251 -4.24 10.38 31.67
CA ALA A 251 -2.89 10.89 31.88
C ALA A 251 -2.02 9.79 32.47
N SER A 252 -0.94 9.40 31.77
CA SER A 252 0.07 8.53 32.29
C SER A 252 1.03 9.34 33.17
N SER A 253 1.65 8.70 34.17
CA SER A 253 2.65 9.30 35.07
C SER A 253 3.84 9.95 34.35
N ASN A 254 4.02 9.71 33.02
CA ASN A 254 5.09 10.22 32.17
C ASN A 254 4.63 11.29 31.16
N THR A 255 3.61 12.10 31.46
CA THR A 255 3.11 13.20 30.60
C THR A 255 2.60 12.80 29.22
N ARG A 256 2.48 11.52 28.89
CA ARG A 256 1.85 11.04 27.66
C ARG A 256 0.43 10.58 27.93
N LEU A 257 -0.56 11.13 27.20
CA LEU A 257 -1.92 10.62 27.20
C LEU A 257 -1.92 9.19 26.64
N ARG A 258 -2.50 8.25 27.37
CA ARG A 258 -2.73 6.89 26.91
C ARG A 258 -4.20 6.74 26.53
N ASN A 259 -4.45 6.26 25.33
CA ASN A 259 -5.77 6.02 24.81
C ASN A 259 -6.19 4.58 25.14
N TYR A 260 -7.33 4.43 25.81
CA TYR A 260 -8.01 3.16 26.07
C TYR A 260 -9.26 3.10 25.21
N ILE A 261 -9.46 2.00 24.52
CA ILE A 261 -10.68 1.75 23.75
C ILE A 261 -11.51 0.75 24.53
N LEU A 262 -12.62 1.21 25.07
CA LEU A 262 -13.51 0.43 25.90
C LEU A 262 -14.69 -0.06 25.08
N LEU A 263 -14.91 -1.36 25.05
CA LEU A 263 -15.95 -2.06 24.33
C LEU A 263 -16.96 -2.63 25.32
N THR A 264 -18.25 -2.39 25.12
CA THR A 264 -19.31 -2.84 26.02
C THR A 264 -20.10 -3.97 25.36
N LYS A 265 -20.33 -5.05 26.11
CA LYS A 265 -21.24 -6.15 25.75
C LYS A 265 -22.30 -6.35 26.85
N ASN A 266 -23.47 -6.83 26.44
CA ASN A 266 -24.51 -7.22 27.36
C ASN A 266 -24.19 -8.58 27.98
N ILE A 267 -24.54 -8.73 29.26
CA ILE A 267 -24.53 -10.01 29.97
C ILE A 267 -25.97 -10.54 29.97
N TYR A 268 -26.14 -11.81 29.63
CA TYR A 268 -27.44 -12.47 29.52
C TYR A 268 -27.59 -13.54 30.61
N ASN A 269 -28.81 -13.71 31.12
CA ASN A 269 -29.17 -14.85 31.94
C ASN A 269 -29.44 -16.10 31.09
N GLU A 270 -29.76 -17.21 31.72
CA GLU A 270 -30.11 -18.49 31.03
C GLU A 270 -31.33 -18.39 30.11
N SER A 271 -32.22 -17.41 30.37
CA SER A 271 -33.42 -17.16 29.55
C SER A 271 -33.12 -16.21 28.34
N GLY A 272 -31.88 -15.73 28.17
CA GLY A 272 -31.49 -14.82 27.13
C GLY A 272 -31.86 -13.34 27.36
N GLU A 273 -32.24 -12.98 28.60
CA GLU A 273 -32.56 -11.61 28.98
C GLU A 273 -31.28 -10.87 29.42
N ILE A 274 -31.18 -9.57 29.09
CA ILE A 274 -30.05 -8.75 29.50
C ILE A 274 -30.18 -8.47 31.00
N VAL A 275 -29.18 -8.90 31.77
CA VAL A 275 -29.11 -8.70 33.23
C VAL A 275 -28.09 -7.67 33.64
N ASP A 276 -27.03 -7.47 32.83
CA ASP A 276 -25.95 -6.51 33.14
C ASP A 276 -25.15 -6.18 31.87
N LYS A 277 -24.10 -5.37 32.00
CA LYS A 277 -23.15 -5.04 30.96
C LYS A 277 -21.73 -5.20 31.46
N VAL A 278 -20.84 -5.68 30.59
CA VAL A 278 -19.40 -5.77 30.84
C VAL A 278 -18.66 -4.84 29.90
N THR A 279 -17.68 -4.13 30.43
CA THR A 279 -16.77 -3.29 29.65
C THR A 279 -15.41 -3.96 29.59
N MET A 280 -14.87 -4.08 28.38
CA MET A 280 -13.61 -4.73 28.06
C MET A 280 -12.68 -3.74 27.38
N ASP A 281 -11.38 -3.87 27.61
CA ASP A 281 -10.37 -3.08 26.91
C ASP A 281 -9.96 -3.77 25.60
N LEU A 282 -9.97 -3.01 24.49
CA LEU A 282 -9.61 -3.56 23.19
C LEU A 282 -8.21 -4.20 23.18
N ASP A 283 -7.25 -3.59 23.88
CA ASP A 283 -5.86 -4.08 23.86
C ASP A 283 -5.62 -5.26 24.81
N ALA A 284 -6.32 -5.30 25.94
CA ALA A 284 -6.15 -6.33 26.95
C ALA A 284 -7.02 -7.57 26.70
N ASP A 285 -8.28 -7.38 26.27
CA ASP A 285 -9.31 -8.42 26.31
C ASP A 285 -9.68 -8.96 24.93
N GLU A 286 -9.36 -8.25 23.83
CA GLU A 286 -9.78 -8.64 22.49
C GLU A 286 -8.68 -9.32 21.69
N SER A 287 -9.10 -10.11 20.68
CA SER A 287 -8.20 -10.82 19.77
C SER A 287 -7.41 -9.86 18.87
N GLU A 288 -6.24 -10.32 18.38
CA GLU A 288 -5.44 -9.56 17.42
C GLU A 288 -6.22 -9.25 16.12
N GLY A 289 -7.14 -10.15 15.70
CA GLY A 289 -8.03 -9.90 14.56
C GLY A 289 -9.00 -8.73 14.82
N THR A 290 -9.59 -8.66 16.02
CA THR A 290 -10.45 -7.52 16.43
C THR A 290 -9.67 -6.22 16.45
N LYS A 291 -8.47 -6.21 17.02
CA LYS A 291 -7.57 -5.04 17.07
C LYS A 291 -7.19 -4.57 15.66
N LYS A 292 -6.82 -5.52 14.80
CA LYS A 292 -6.47 -5.24 13.40
C LYS A 292 -7.67 -4.64 12.65
N PHE A 293 -8.85 -5.24 12.81
CA PHE A 293 -10.05 -4.74 12.13
C PHE A 293 -10.46 -3.34 12.64
N TYR A 294 -10.36 -3.10 13.94
CA TYR A 294 -10.58 -1.75 14.50
C TYR A 294 -9.67 -0.71 13.86
N ASN A 295 -8.40 -1.04 13.65
CA ASN A 295 -7.47 -0.13 12.98
C ASN A 295 -7.89 0.17 11.53
N TYR A 296 -8.45 -0.81 10.81
CA TYR A 296 -8.90 -0.66 9.42
C TYR A 296 -10.08 0.31 9.27
N ILE A 297 -10.97 0.38 10.26
CA ILE A 297 -12.23 1.14 10.15
C ILE A 297 -11.99 2.60 9.74
N GLY A 298 -11.12 3.31 10.46
CA GLY A 298 -10.84 4.71 10.19
C GLY A 298 -10.15 4.92 8.84
N ASP A 299 -9.19 4.05 8.50
CA ASP A 299 -8.45 4.10 7.26
C ASP A 299 -9.36 3.86 6.04
N LEU A 300 -10.19 2.82 6.09
CA LEU A 300 -11.11 2.50 5.01
C LEU A 300 -12.23 3.53 4.88
N SER A 301 -12.76 4.04 5.99
CA SER A 301 -13.77 5.10 5.97
C SER A 301 -13.25 6.37 5.28
N GLU A 302 -12.02 6.77 5.56
CA GLU A 302 -11.35 7.91 4.93
C GLU A 302 -11.17 7.65 3.42
N LEU A 303 -10.63 6.48 3.05
CA LEU A 303 -10.37 6.15 1.65
C LEU A 303 -11.62 6.02 0.80
N PHE A 304 -12.70 5.43 1.33
CA PHE A 304 -13.94 5.28 0.59
C PHE A 304 -14.66 6.61 0.36
N THR A 305 -14.39 7.61 1.22
CA THR A 305 -14.92 8.96 1.09
C THR A 305 -14.07 9.85 0.19
N HIS A 306 -12.74 9.79 0.29
CA HIS A 306 -11.84 10.73 -0.37
C HIS A 306 -11.03 10.13 -1.52
N GLY A 307 -11.05 8.81 -1.67
CA GLY A 307 -10.19 8.08 -2.60
C GLY A 307 -8.78 7.88 -2.05
N GLY A 308 -7.94 7.21 -2.84
CA GLY A 308 -6.58 6.88 -2.46
C GLY A 308 -6.31 5.39 -2.62
N ILE A 309 -5.36 4.86 -1.86
CA ILE A 309 -5.02 3.44 -1.88
C ILE A 309 -4.71 2.92 -0.49
N TYR A 310 -5.22 1.74 -0.17
CA TYR A 310 -4.83 0.94 0.97
C TYR A 310 -3.82 -0.12 0.53
N ILE A 311 -2.71 -0.21 1.24
CA ILE A 311 -1.62 -1.15 0.95
C ILE A 311 -1.40 -1.98 2.21
N SER A 312 -1.61 -3.30 2.12
CA SER A 312 -1.49 -4.21 3.26
C SER A 312 -0.51 -5.33 2.95
N ASP A 313 0.46 -5.52 3.84
CA ASP A 313 1.33 -6.70 3.82
C ASP A 313 0.66 -7.82 4.63
N GLU A 314 0.55 -9.01 4.02
CA GLU A 314 -0.12 -10.18 4.64
C GLU A 314 -1.54 -9.83 5.14
N ILE A 315 -2.41 -9.39 4.22
CA ILE A 315 -3.78 -8.97 4.54
C ILE A 315 -4.58 -10.07 5.26
N ASP A 316 -4.29 -11.34 4.92
CA ASP A 316 -4.90 -12.55 5.48
C ASP A 316 -4.47 -12.85 6.93
N ASN A 317 -3.39 -12.23 7.41
CA ASN A 317 -2.92 -12.47 8.78
C ASN A 317 -3.97 -12.00 9.81
N ASN A 318 -4.34 -12.91 10.73
CA ASN A 318 -5.34 -12.71 11.79
C ASN A 318 -6.79 -12.47 11.32
N PHE A 319 -7.11 -12.69 10.04
CA PHE A 319 -8.49 -12.62 9.56
C PHE A 319 -9.01 -13.98 9.12
N HIS A 320 -10.28 -14.22 9.42
CA HIS A 320 -10.99 -15.36 8.83
C HIS A 320 -11.19 -15.11 7.32
N PRO A 321 -11.05 -16.12 6.44
CA PRO A 321 -11.18 -15.96 4.98
C PRO A 321 -12.48 -15.28 4.54
N SER A 322 -13.60 -15.52 5.22
CA SER A 322 -14.88 -14.87 4.91
C SER A 322 -14.87 -13.36 5.19
N LEU A 323 -14.16 -12.89 6.23
CA LEU A 323 -13.98 -11.47 6.50
C LEU A 323 -13.09 -10.82 5.45
N LEU A 324 -12.02 -11.52 5.04
CA LEU A 324 -11.14 -11.06 3.98
C LEU A 324 -11.89 -10.90 2.65
N LEU A 325 -12.71 -11.90 2.27
CA LEU A 325 -13.56 -11.81 1.09
C LEU A 325 -14.54 -10.63 1.18
N LYS A 326 -15.11 -10.38 2.37
CA LYS A 326 -15.98 -9.23 2.61
C LYS A 326 -15.25 -7.91 2.41
N LEU A 327 -14.02 -7.78 2.89
CA LEU A 327 -13.15 -6.60 2.65
C LEU A 327 -12.92 -6.36 1.16
N ILE A 328 -12.58 -7.39 0.38
CA ILE A 328 -12.42 -7.31 -1.07
C ILE A 328 -13.71 -6.77 -1.72
N LYS A 329 -14.87 -7.31 -1.34
CA LYS A 329 -16.18 -6.88 -1.86
C LYS A 329 -16.52 -5.42 -1.52
N LEU A 330 -16.03 -4.87 -0.39
CA LEU A 330 -16.21 -3.45 -0.08
C LEU A 330 -15.51 -2.55 -1.09
N PHE A 331 -14.27 -2.88 -1.50
CA PHE A 331 -13.58 -2.14 -2.56
C PHE A 331 -14.26 -2.25 -3.92
N GLN A 332 -14.89 -3.39 -4.20
CA GLN A 332 -15.63 -3.64 -5.44
C GLN A 332 -16.98 -2.90 -5.49
N ASN A 333 -17.61 -2.68 -4.33
CA ASN A 333 -18.94 -2.08 -4.23
C ASN A 333 -18.88 -0.56 -4.49
N LYS A 334 -19.55 -0.10 -5.57
CA LYS A 334 -19.57 1.32 -5.96
C LYS A 334 -20.33 2.23 -4.98
N SER A 335 -21.32 1.69 -4.26
CA SER A 335 -22.08 2.49 -3.29
C SER A 335 -21.29 2.75 -2.00
N VAL A 336 -20.38 1.85 -1.64
CA VAL A 336 -19.49 1.99 -0.49
C VAL A 336 -18.21 2.74 -0.90
N ASN A 337 -17.53 2.26 -1.93
CA ASN A 337 -16.30 2.83 -2.49
C ASN A 337 -16.64 3.84 -3.61
N SER A 338 -17.34 4.90 -3.27
CA SER A 338 -17.79 5.92 -4.23
C SER A 338 -16.65 6.76 -4.81
N ALA A 339 -15.59 6.97 -4.03
CA ALA A 339 -14.40 7.72 -4.44
C ALA A 339 -13.38 6.88 -5.23
N GLY A 340 -13.64 5.57 -5.42
CA GLY A 340 -12.77 4.69 -6.19
C GLY A 340 -11.43 4.42 -5.54
N ALA A 341 -11.41 4.20 -4.23
CA ALA A 341 -10.23 3.76 -3.51
C ALA A 341 -9.68 2.45 -4.08
N GLN A 342 -8.36 2.31 -4.09
CA GLN A 342 -7.64 1.14 -4.55
C GLN A 342 -7.14 0.30 -3.37
N LEU A 343 -6.91 -0.99 -3.62
CA LEU A 343 -6.29 -1.93 -2.68
C LEU A 343 -5.11 -2.63 -3.36
N LEU A 344 -3.96 -2.61 -2.70
CA LEU A 344 -2.82 -3.48 -3.00
C LEU A 344 -2.54 -4.32 -1.77
N PHE A 345 -2.51 -5.62 -1.93
CA PHE A 345 -2.22 -6.50 -0.81
C PHE A 345 -1.25 -7.61 -1.18
N THR A 346 -0.50 -8.10 -0.19
CA THR A 346 0.17 -9.39 -0.27
C THR A 346 -0.63 -10.42 0.51
N SER A 347 -0.61 -11.68 0.09
CA SER A 347 -1.34 -12.76 0.77
C SER A 347 -0.69 -14.11 0.52
N HIS A 348 -0.92 -15.02 1.45
CA HIS A 348 -0.71 -16.47 1.32
C HIS A 348 -2.02 -17.23 1.12
N ASP A 349 -3.16 -16.57 1.34
CA ASP A 349 -4.48 -17.17 1.18
C ASP A 349 -4.87 -17.26 -0.31
N VAL A 350 -4.87 -18.47 -0.83
CA VAL A 350 -5.25 -18.76 -2.23
C VAL A 350 -6.76 -18.71 -2.47
N ASN A 351 -7.60 -18.64 -1.44
CA ASN A 351 -9.05 -18.59 -1.59
C ASN A 351 -9.53 -17.34 -2.34
N LEU A 352 -8.73 -16.26 -2.33
CA LEU A 352 -9.01 -15.07 -3.13
C LEU A 352 -8.65 -15.25 -4.62
N MET A 353 -7.88 -16.27 -4.99
CA MET A 353 -7.46 -16.52 -6.37
C MET A 353 -8.57 -17.21 -7.17
N HIS A 354 -9.71 -16.54 -7.31
CA HIS A 354 -10.89 -17.07 -7.97
C HIS A 354 -11.37 -16.15 -9.10
N PRO A 355 -11.67 -16.69 -10.31
CA PRO A 355 -12.06 -15.90 -11.48
C PRO A 355 -13.39 -15.15 -11.31
N GLU A 356 -14.24 -15.57 -10.36
CA GLU A 356 -15.49 -14.86 -10.02
C GLU A 356 -15.29 -13.72 -9.02
N ILE A 357 -14.12 -13.62 -8.39
CA ILE A 357 -13.79 -12.55 -7.43
C ILE A 357 -12.97 -11.47 -8.11
N MET A 358 -11.88 -11.86 -8.75
CA MET A 358 -10.92 -10.94 -9.35
C MET A 358 -10.52 -11.42 -10.76
N ARG A 359 -10.15 -10.45 -11.58
CA ARG A 359 -9.66 -10.68 -12.95
C ARG A 359 -8.26 -11.28 -12.92
N ARG A 360 -7.90 -11.98 -14.00
CA ARG A 360 -6.58 -12.56 -14.17
C ARG A 360 -5.43 -11.54 -14.07
N ASP A 361 -5.62 -10.31 -14.56
CA ASP A 361 -4.63 -9.23 -14.50
C ASP A 361 -4.53 -8.54 -13.12
N GLN A 362 -5.30 -8.97 -12.15
CA GLN A 362 -5.22 -8.51 -10.76
C GLN A 362 -4.30 -9.37 -9.89
N PHE A 363 -3.84 -10.52 -10.38
CA PHE A 363 -2.92 -11.39 -9.67
C PHE A 363 -1.48 -11.16 -10.13
N TYR A 364 -0.64 -10.79 -9.20
CA TYR A 364 0.79 -10.67 -9.37
C TYR A 364 1.52 -11.75 -8.56
N PHE A 365 2.69 -12.14 -9.06
CA PHE A 365 3.53 -13.12 -8.40
C PHE A 365 4.94 -12.59 -8.20
N THR A 366 5.54 -12.96 -7.07
CA THR A 366 6.96 -12.74 -6.81
C THR A 366 7.69 -14.08 -6.76
N GLU A 367 8.80 -14.17 -7.46
CA GLU A 367 9.66 -15.36 -7.52
C GLU A 367 11.11 -14.95 -7.39
N LYS A 368 11.92 -15.81 -6.74
CA LYS A 368 13.37 -15.67 -6.71
C LYS A 368 13.99 -16.13 -8.00
N THR A 369 14.87 -15.30 -8.58
CA THR A 369 15.74 -15.71 -9.68
C THR A 369 16.88 -16.59 -9.17
N VAL A 370 17.70 -17.09 -10.08
CA VAL A 370 18.92 -17.85 -9.74
C VAL A 370 19.96 -17.02 -8.98
N THR A 371 19.85 -15.69 -9.02
CA THR A 371 20.73 -14.75 -8.30
C THR A 371 20.07 -14.20 -7.04
N ASP A 372 19.04 -14.87 -6.53
CA ASP A 372 18.25 -14.43 -5.36
C ASP A 372 17.61 -13.03 -5.50
N SER A 373 17.56 -12.46 -6.69
CA SER A 373 16.78 -11.26 -6.93
C SER A 373 15.29 -11.58 -7.08
N THR A 374 14.43 -10.61 -6.81
CA THR A 374 12.97 -10.76 -6.98
C THR A 374 12.57 -10.41 -8.40
N LYS A 375 11.84 -11.32 -9.05
CA LYS A 375 11.07 -11.08 -10.27
C LYS A 375 9.60 -10.90 -9.91
N LEU A 376 8.97 -9.86 -10.45
CA LEU A 376 7.53 -9.56 -10.29
C LEU A 376 6.86 -9.70 -11.66
N PHE A 377 5.76 -10.44 -11.75
CA PHE A 377 5.00 -10.62 -13.00
C PHE A 377 3.52 -10.82 -12.71
N SER A 378 2.67 -10.50 -13.69
CA SER A 378 1.22 -10.70 -13.61
C SER A 378 0.83 -12.08 -14.13
N LEU A 379 -0.25 -12.64 -13.59
CA LEU A 379 -0.88 -13.83 -14.17
C LEU A 379 -1.30 -13.59 -15.64
N ALA A 380 -1.57 -12.33 -16.00
CA ALA A 380 -1.88 -11.94 -17.36
C ALA A 380 -0.70 -12.08 -18.34
N ASP A 381 0.54 -12.06 -17.86
CA ASP A 381 1.75 -12.21 -18.67
C ASP A 381 1.97 -13.68 -19.11
N LEU A 382 1.34 -14.63 -18.42
CA LEU A 382 1.47 -16.06 -18.71
C LEU A 382 0.56 -16.46 -19.86
N LYS A 383 1.12 -17.19 -20.84
CA LYS A 383 0.39 -17.71 -21.99
C LYS A 383 -0.39 -18.98 -21.63
N GLY A 384 -1.48 -19.23 -22.34
CA GLY A 384 -2.25 -20.49 -22.23
C GLY A 384 -3.18 -20.58 -21.02
N ILE A 385 -3.26 -19.55 -20.17
CA ILE A 385 -4.19 -19.53 -19.03
C ILE A 385 -5.56 -19.07 -19.48
N ARG A 386 -6.60 -19.85 -19.21
CA ARG A 386 -8.01 -19.48 -19.50
C ARG A 386 -8.52 -18.52 -18.41
N ASN A 387 -9.43 -17.61 -18.80
CA ASN A 387 -9.98 -16.61 -17.87
C ASN A 387 -10.94 -17.21 -16.81
N ASN A 388 -11.41 -18.44 -17.02
CA ASN A 388 -12.25 -19.21 -16.09
C ASN A 388 -11.50 -20.37 -15.41
N ALA A 389 -10.17 -20.41 -15.52
CA ALA A 389 -9.40 -21.45 -14.86
C ALA A 389 -9.51 -21.33 -13.33
N ASP A 390 -9.40 -22.45 -12.65
CA ASP A 390 -9.22 -22.48 -11.19
C ASP A 390 -7.78 -21.98 -10.88
N PHE A 391 -7.66 -20.67 -10.65
CA PHE A 391 -6.34 -20.04 -10.45
C PHE A 391 -5.64 -20.56 -9.20
N ALA A 392 -6.39 -20.81 -8.11
CA ALA A 392 -5.84 -21.34 -6.87
C ALA A 392 -5.25 -22.73 -7.06
N ARG A 393 -6.02 -23.63 -7.67
CA ARG A 393 -5.57 -25.01 -7.94
C ARG A 393 -4.37 -25.05 -8.88
N GLN A 394 -4.40 -24.25 -9.96
CA GLN A 394 -3.28 -24.19 -10.90
C GLN A 394 -2.02 -23.59 -10.26
N TYR A 395 -2.16 -22.58 -9.40
CA TYR A 395 -1.04 -22.03 -8.63
C TYR A 395 -0.42 -23.09 -7.71
N LEU A 396 -1.24 -23.77 -6.90
CA LEU A 396 -0.77 -24.82 -5.99
C LEU A 396 -0.14 -26.03 -6.74
N ALA A 397 -0.58 -26.28 -7.97
CA ALA A 397 0.02 -27.29 -8.85
C ALA A 397 1.32 -26.82 -9.55
N GLY A 398 1.76 -25.57 -9.32
CA GLY A 398 3.02 -25.04 -9.86
C GLY A 398 2.96 -24.47 -11.28
N TYR A 399 1.77 -24.37 -11.89
CA TYR A 399 1.64 -23.90 -13.28
C TYR A 399 2.10 -22.44 -13.49
N TYR A 400 2.08 -21.64 -12.42
CA TYR A 400 2.45 -20.22 -12.50
C TYR A 400 3.85 -19.92 -11.98
N GLY A 401 4.59 -20.93 -11.48
CA GLY A 401 5.81 -20.72 -10.71
C GLY A 401 5.52 -20.10 -9.34
N ALA A 402 6.47 -19.36 -8.80
CA ALA A 402 6.36 -18.62 -7.53
C ALA A 402 6.04 -19.47 -6.29
N LEU A 403 6.13 -20.80 -6.38
CA LEU A 403 6.01 -21.72 -5.25
C LEU A 403 7.35 -21.88 -4.50
N PRO A 404 7.29 -22.24 -3.21
CA PRO A 404 8.49 -22.58 -2.47
C PRO A 404 9.17 -23.84 -3.06
N LYS A 405 10.48 -23.76 -3.29
CA LYS A 405 11.30 -24.92 -3.63
C LYS A 405 11.67 -25.60 -2.32
N LEU A 406 10.83 -26.53 -1.88
CA LEU A 406 11.07 -27.31 -0.66
C LEU A 406 12.11 -28.39 -0.94
N GLY A 407 13.13 -28.50 -0.10
CA GLY A 407 14.02 -29.63 -0.04
C GLY A 407 13.40 -30.78 0.76
N THR A 408 13.99 -31.95 0.70
CA THR A 408 13.67 -33.09 1.58
C THR A 408 14.19 -32.80 2.98
N PHE A 409 13.30 -32.75 3.95
CA PHE A 409 13.63 -32.37 5.34
C PHE A 409 14.33 -33.48 6.10
N LEU A 410 14.63 -34.56 5.67
CA LEU A 410 15.46 -35.67 6.15
C LEU A 410 15.21 -36.82 5.17
N GLU A 411 16.17 -37.13 4.32
CA GLU A 411 16.26 -38.48 3.82
C GLU A 411 16.63 -39.33 5.03
N GLU A 412 15.81 -40.32 5.38
CA GLU A 412 16.23 -41.38 6.26
C GLU A 412 17.51 -41.95 5.63
N GLU A 413 18.67 -41.62 6.19
CA GLU A 413 19.86 -42.39 5.94
C GLU A 413 19.47 -43.81 6.37
N SER A 414 19.30 -44.66 5.38
CA SER A 414 19.12 -46.09 5.59
C SER A 414 20.32 -46.60 6.42
N ILE A 415 20.01 -46.90 7.68
CA ILE A 415 20.88 -47.65 8.60
C ILE A 415 21.04 -49.08 8.07
#